data_af2101efd5633364b1c636a92b4c482f
#
_entry.id   af2101efd5633364b1c636a92b4c482f
#
_cell.length_a   1.000
_cell.length_b   1.000
_cell.length_c   1.000
_cell.angle_alpha   90.00
_cell.angle_beta   90.00
_cell.angle_gamma   90.00
#
_symmetry.space_group_name_H-M   'P 1'
#
loop_
_entity.id
_entity.type
_entity.pdbx_description
1 polymer ?
#
loop_
_entity_poly.entity_id
_entity_poly.type
_entity_poly.pdbx_seq_one_letter_code
_entity_poly.pdbx_strand_id
1 'polypeptide(L)'
;MGRKNSAETTNGVTGAGREGGAAAGSGVLRGGGPVPRHLLVMRTSAMGDVAMLPHALRALTAAYPGLRVTVATRPMFRPFFAGLDVGFLDVDTRGAHRTLAGMWRLAAEARRLGVDAVADVHDVLRSKAFRLAMRLHGVPTAHIDK
;
A
#
# COMPACT_ATOMS: atom_id res chain seq x y z
N MET A 1 -7.57 -50.25 60.76
CA MET A 1 -6.92 -49.00 61.17
C MET A 1 -6.31 -48.30 59.97
N GLY A 2 -6.76 -47.11 59.75
CA GLY A 2 -6.02 -45.98 59.22
C GLY A 2 -5.85 -45.93 57.73
N ARG A 3 -6.70 -45.27 57.02
CA ARG A 3 -6.61 -43.88 56.48
C ARG A 3 -5.50 -43.71 55.46
N LYS A 4 -5.71 -43.16 54.32
CA LYS A 4 -6.20 -41.80 53.95
C LYS A 4 -6.28 -41.69 52.46
N ASN A 5 -7.33 -41.16 51.96
CA ASN A 5 -7.48 -39.79 51.51
C ASN A 5 -6.30 -39.16 50.79
N SER A 6 -6.43 -39.08 49.54
CA SER A 6 -5.77 -38.04 48.78
C SER A 6 -6.73 -37.46 47.76
N ALA A 7 -7.01 -36.21 47.98
CA ALA A 7 -7.85 -35.40 47.14
C ALA A 7 -7.24 -35.27 45.76
N GLU A 8 -8.01 -35.65 44.80
CA GLU A 8 -7.68 -35.49 43.40
C GLU A 8 -8.21 -34.15 42.95
N THR A 9 -7.29 -33.24 42.74
CA THR A 9 -7.59 -31.95 42.16
C THR A 9 -7.59 -32.07 40.65
N THR A 10 -8.73 -32.31 40.07
CA THR A 10 -8.91 -32.24 38.64
C THR A 10 -8.96 -30.78 38.22
N ASN A 11 -7.83 -30.28 37.74
CA ASN A 11 -7.82 -29.05 36.98
C ASN A 11 -8.33 -29.33 35.58
N GLY A 12 -9.62 -29.10 35.40
CA GLY A 12 -10.21 -29.01 34.06
C GLY A 12 -9.67 -27.78 33.37
N VAL A 13 -8.71 -27.97 32.48
CA VAL A 13 -8.34 -26.92 31.51
C VAL A 13 -9.34 -27.00 30.40
N THR A 14 -10.39 -26.20 30.49
CA THR A 14 -11.22 -25.88 29.36
C THR A 14 -10.42 -25.03 28.39
N GLY A 15 -9.91 -25.67 27.37
CA GLY A 15 -9.37 -24.97 26.20
C GLY A 15 -10.48 -24.18 25.52
N ALA A 16 -10.59 -22.93 25.86
CA ALA A 16 -11.39 -22.01 25.07
C ALA A 16 -10.73 -21.83 23.70
N GLY A 17 -11.30 -22.45 22.69
CA GLY A 17 -10.96 -22.16 21.31
C GLY A 17 -11.16 -20.67 21.05
N ARG A 18 -10.08 -19.96 20.93
CA ARG A 18 -10.12 -18.62 20.36
C ARG A 18 -10.25 -18.81 18.87
N GLU A 19 -11.45 -18.79 18.41
CA GLU A 19 -11.71 -18.45 17.02
C GLU A 19 -11.21 -17.02 16.83
N GLY A 20 -10.04 -16.90 16.25
CA GLY A 20 -9.52 -15.63 15.82
C GLY A 20 -10.40 -15.10 14.71
N GLY A 21 -11.43 -14.37 15.07
CA GLY A 21 -12.10 -13.50 14.13
C GLY A 21 -11.02 -12.61 13.52
N ALA A 22 -10.90 -12.65 12.19
CA ALA A 22 -10.10 -11.71 11.46
C ALA A 22 -10.64 -10.31 11.77
N ALA A 23 -10.09 -9.68 12.77
CA ALA A 23 -10.30 -8.27 12.98
C ALA A 23 -9.78 -7.60 11.72
N ALA A 24 -10.66 -6.97 10.97
CA ALA A 24 -10.26 -5.99 9.97
C ALA A 24 -9.39 -4.98 10.71
N GLY A 25 -8.08 -5.18 10.63
CA GLY A 25 -7.14 -4.41 11.40
C GLY A 25 -7.25 -2.96 10.96
N SER A 26 -7.69 -2.10 11.86
CA SER A 26 -7.39 -0.69 11.77
C SER A 26 -5.89 -0.54 12.01
N GLY A 27 -5.11 -0.97 11.02
CA GLY A 27 -3.67 -0.86 11.05
C GLY A 27 -3.31 0.62 10.99
N VAL A 28 -2.81 1.15 12.07
CA VAL A 28 -2.17 2.45 12.10
C VAL A 28 -0.79 2.25 11.52
N LEU A 29 -0.53 2.81 10.36
CA LEU A 29 0.83 2.90 9.82
C LEU A 29 1.71 3.63 10.85
N ARG A 30 2.97 3.24 10.97
CA ARG A 30 3.97 3.96 11.80
C ARG A 30 4.06 5.41 11.30
N GLY A 31 3.30 6.30 11.91
CA GLY A 31 3.10 7.67 11.46
C GLY A 31 1.72 8.22 11.86
N GLY A 32 0.87 7.38 12.48
CA GLY A 32 -0.37 7.81 13.14
C GLY A 32 -1.55 8.14 12.21
N GLY A 33 -1.45 7.87 10.91
CA GLY A 33 -2.54 8.09 9.98
C GLY A 33 -3.42 6.84 9.74
N PRO A 34 -4.66 7.02 9.28
CA PRO A 34 -5.52 5.91 8.91
C PRO A 34 -4.92 5.15 7.72
N VAL A 35 -5.19 3.83 7.65
CA VAL A 35 -4.82 3.03 6.49
C VAL A 35 -5.60 3.52 5.27
N PRO A 36 -4.94 3.85 4.16
CA PRO A 36 -5.62 4.28 2.95
C PRO A 36 -6.48 3.15 2.38
N ARG A 37 -7.55 3.52 1.70
CA ARG A 37 -8.38 2.58 0.94
C ARG A 37 -7.85 2.36 -0.47
N HIS A 38 -7.25 3.38 -1.05
CA HIS A 38 -6.72 3.37 -2.41
C HIS A 38 -5.35 4.07 -2.46
N LEU A 39 -4.31 3.28 -2.46
CA LEU A 39 -2.93 3.74 -2.53
C LEU A 39 -2.46 3.83 -3.99
N LEU A 40 -1.90 4.96 -4.36
CA LEU A 40 -1.13 5.09 -5.60
C LEU A 40 0.36 4.98 -5.29
N VAL A 41 1.03 4.07 -5.98
CA VAL A 41 2.48 3.88 -5.90
C VAL A 41 3.12 4.38 -7.18
N MET A 42 3.99 5.39 -7.10
CA MET A 42 4.63 5.98 -8.26
C MET A 42 6.08 5.53 -8.41
N ARG A 43 6.38 4.91 -9.56
CA ARG A 43 7.76 4.63 -10.02
C ARG A 43 7.82 4.54 -11.55
N THR A 44 8.61 5.41 -12.17
CA THR A 44 8.71 5.50 -13.63
C THR A 44 10.07 5.11 -14.20
N SER A 45 11.06 4.89 -13.33
CA SER A 45 12.43 4.42 -13.64
C SER A 45 13.19 4.09 -12.34
N ALA A 46 14.35 3.43 -12.30
CA ALA A 46 14.89 2.65 -13.38
C ALA A 46 14.18 1.30 -13.50
N MET A 47 14.38 0.59 -14.59
CA MET A 47 13.68 -0.68 -14.86
C MET A 47 13.89 -1.71 -13.73
N GLY A 48 15.11 -1.85 -13.22
CA GLY A 48 15.41 -2.75 -12.10
C GLY A 48 14.63 -2.41 -10.81
N ASP A 49 14.52 -1.13 -10.51
CA ASP A 49 13.75 -0.67 -9.35
C ASP A 49 12.25 -0.92 -9.53
N VAL A 50 11.73 -0.73 -10.74
CA VAL A 50 10.32 -1.06 -11.05
C VAL A 50 10.08 -2.55 -10.92
N ALA A 51 11.00 -3.39 -11.37
CA ALA A 51 10.90 -4.84 -11.28
C ALA A 51 10.90 -5.38 -9.83
N MET A 52 11.40 -4.59 -8.87
CA MET A 52 11.36 -4.94 -7.45
C MET A 52 10.04 -4.62 -6.76
N LEU A 53 9.25 -3.68 -7.31
CA LEU A 53 7.98 -3.27 -6.71
C LEU A 53 6.96 -4.41 -6.54
N PRO A 54 6.81 -5.37 -7.46
CA PRO A 54 5.85 -6.46 -7.30
C PRO A 54 6.01 -7.25 -6.00
N HIS A 55 7.25 -7.44 -5.54
CA HIS A 55 7.52 -8.13 -4.27
C HIS A 55 6.98 -7.34 -3.07
N ALA A 56 7.24 -6.04 -3.05
CA ALA A 56 6.74 -5.16 -2.00
C ALA A 56 5.20 -5.05 -2.04
N LEU A 57 4.61 -4.97 -3.23
CA LEU A 57 3.16 -4.88 -3.39
C LEU A 57 2.45 -6.17 -2.98
N ARG A 58 3.03 -7.34 -3.26
CA ARG A 58 2.48 -8.62 -2.76
C ARG A 58 2.44 -8.67 -1.25
N ALA A 59 3.52 -8.28 -0.59
CA ALA A 59 3.57 -8.21 0.87
C ALA A 59 2.55 -7.20 1.42
N LEU A 60 2.43 -6.03 0.78
CA LEU A 60 1.51 -4.98 1.18
C LEU A 60 0.04 -5.42 1.05
N THR A 61 -0.34 -5.98 -0.10
CA THR A 61 -1.72 -6.43 -0.35
C THR A 61 -2.09 -7.66 0.48
N ALA A 62 -1.12 -8.51 0.82
CA ALA A 62 -1.33 -9.61 1.76
C ALA A 62 -1.56 -9.11 3.19
N ALA A 63 -0.83 -8.08 3.62
CA ALA A 63 -1.00 -7.47 4.94
C ALA A 63 -2.29 -6.64 5.05
N TYR A 64 -2.77 -6.07 3.95
CA TYR A 64 -3.96 -5.22 3.89
C TYR A 64 -4.89 -5.66 2.75
N PRO A 65 -5.68 -6.73 2.93
CA PRO A 65 -6.50 -7.32 1.85
C PRO A 65 -7.55 -6.39 1.24
N GLY A 66 -7.99 -5.37 1.99
CA GLY A 66 -8.95 -4.36 1.51
C GLY A 66 -8.31 -3.17 0.78
N LEU A 67 -6.98 -3.13 0.69
CA LEU A 67 -6.26 -2.03 0.07
C LEU A 67 -6.29 -2.17 -1.46
N ARG A 68 -6.85 -1.17 -2.13
CA ARG A 68 -6.69 -1.02 -3.59
C ARG A 68 -5.35 -0.37 -3.88
N VAL A 69 -4.65 -0.90 -4.86
CA VAL A 69 -3.36 -0.34 -5.30
C VAL A 69 -3.43 0.03 -6.77
N THR A 70 -3.02 1.23 -7.09
CA THR A 70 -2.77 1.69 -8.47
C THR A 70 -1.29 2.01 -8.60
N VAL A 71 -0.66 1.48 -9.66
CA VAL A 71 0.74 1.74 -9.96
C VAL A 71 0.83 2.81 -11.05
N ALA A 72 1.39 3.95 -10.70
CA ALA A 72 1.71 5.01 -11.65
C ALA A 72 3.10 4.74 -12.25
N THR A 73 3.12 4.21 -13.46
CA THR A 73 4.34 3.78 -14.13
C THR A 73 4.24 3.94 -15.64
N ARG A 74 5.35 3.73 -16.33
CA ARG A 74 5.34 3.73 -17.80
C ARG A 74 4.67 2.46 -18.33
N PRO A 75 3.87 2.54 -19.41
CA PRO A 75 3.14 1.38 -19.94
C PRO A 75 4.01 0.16 -20.19
N MET A 76 5.25 0.37 -20.63
CA MET A 76 6.21 -0.71 -20.91
C MET A 76 6.57 -1.56 -19.68
N PHE A 77 6.31 -1.07 -18.46
CA PHE A 77 6.63 -1.79 -17.23
C PHE A 77 5.44 -2.57 -16.66
N ARG A 78 4.24 -2.45 -17.22
CA ARG A 78 3.07 -3.20 -16.76
C ARG A 78 3.29 -4.72 -16.67
N PRO A 79 4.02 -5.37 -17.60
CA PRO A 79 4.26 -6.82 -17.52
C PRO A 79 4.94 -7.29 -16.24
N PHE A 80 5.74 -6.43 -15.55
CA PHE A 80 6.35 -6.79 -14.27
C PHE A 80 5.33 -7.07 -13.17
N PHE A 81 4.12 -6.54 -13.29
CA PHE A 81 3.05 -6.66 -12.30
C PHE A 81 2.06 -7.77 -12.65
N ALA A 82 2.38 -8.65 -13.60
CA ALA A 82 1.53 -9.78 -13.96
C ALA A 82 1.24 -10.66 -12.75
N GLY A 83 -0.01 -11.06 -12.58
CA GLY A 83 -0.46 -11.85 -11.43
C GLY A 83 -0.69 -11.07 -10.13
N LEU A 84 -0.61 -9.73 -10.17
CA LEU A 84 -1.03 -8.85 -9.08
C LEU A 84 -2.37 -8.19 -9.43
N ASP A 85 -3.25 -8.10 -8.45
CA ASP A 85 -4.49 -7.33 -8.55
C ASP A 85 -4.21 -5.85 -8.28
N VAL A 86 -3.68 -5.16 -9.29
CA VAL A 86 -3.35 -3.74 -9.22
C VAL A 86 -3.89 -3.00 -10.44
N GLY A 87 -4.36 -1.77 -10.24
CA GLY A 87 -4.67 -0.84 -11.32
C GLY A 87 -3.41 -0.16 -11.86
N PHE A 88 -3.54 0.49 -13.00
CA PHE A 88 -2.45 1.26 -13.60
C PHE A 88 -2.89 2.68 -13.93
N LEU A 89 -1.99 3.61 -13.68
CA LEU A 89 -2.04 4.97 -14.18
C LEU A 89 -0.80 5.18 -15.07
N ASP A 90 -1.03 5.35 -16.36
CA ASP A 90 0.08 5.47 -17.30
C ASP A 90 0.77 6.81 -17.20
N VAL A 91 2.08 6.77 -17.04
CA VAL A 91 2.92 7.96 -16.99
C VAL A 91 3.74 8.04 -18.28
N ASP A 92 3.34 8.95 -19.15
CA ASP A 92 4.11 9.27 -20.36
C ASP A 92 5.18 10.33 -20.05
N THR A 93 6.36 9.86 -19.68
CA THR A 93 7.48 10.72 -19.29
C THR A 93 8.13 11.44 -20.44
N ARG A 94 7.83 11.08 -21.68
CA ARG A 94 8.38 11.69 -22.91
C ARG A 94 7.41 12.64 -23.60
N GLY A 95 6.11 12.48 -23.33
CA GLY A 95 5.03 13.27 -23.92
C GLY A 95 4.22 14.03 -22.88
N ALA A 96 3.00 13.60 -22.64
CA ALA A 96 1.99 14.31 -21.85
C ALA A 96 2.43 14.69 -20.42
N HIS A 97 3.24 13.84 -19.78
CA HIS A 97 3.68 14.03 -18.39
C HIS A 97 5.15 14.45 -18.28
N ARG A 98 5.71 15.01 -19.35
CA ARG A 98 7.09 15.52 -19.37
C ARG A 98 7.23 16.79 -18.55
N THR A 99 6.21 17.64 -18.56
CA THR A 99 6.20 18.95 -17.93
C THR A 99 5.56 18.93 -16.55
N LEU A 100 5.77 20.00 -15.76
CA LEU A 100 5.09 20.17 -14.48
C LEU A 100 3.58 20.23 -14.66
N ALA A 101 3.09 20.93 -15.70
CA ALA A 101 1.67 20.97 -16.04
C ALA A 101 1.11 19.58 -16.35
N GLY A 102 1.89 18.72 -17.03
CA GLY A 102 1.54 17.32 -17.24
C GLY A 102 1.42 16.54 -15.96
N MET A 103 2.28 16.79 -14.98
CA MET A 103 2.19 16.15 -13.66
C MET A 103 0.95 16.59 -12.86
N TRP A 104 0.49 17.83 -13.03
CA TRP A 104 -0.78 18.31 -12.47
C TRP A 104 -1.98 17.61 -13.11
N ARG A 105 -1.95 17.37 -14.42
CA ARG A 105 -2.99 16.58 -15.10
C ARG A 105 -3.02 15.14 -14.59
N LEU A 106 -1.84 14.52 -14.42
CA LEU A 106 -1.73 13.19 -13.85
C LEU A 106 -2.32 13.12 -12.44
N ALA A 107 -2.10 14.16 -11.62
CA ALA A 107 -2.70 14.26 -10.30
C ALA A 107 -4.23 14.34 -10.36
N ALA A 108 -4.77 15.07 -11.33
CA ALA A 108 -6.21 15.14 -11.57
C ALA A 108 -6.78 13.76 -11.97
N GLU A 109 -6.08 13.01 -12.81
CA GLU A 109 -6.46 11.65 -13.18
C GLU A 109 -6.42 10.70 -11.97
N ALA A 110 -5.37 10.74 -11.15
CA ALA A 110 -5.27 9.97 -9.92
C ALA A 110 -6.45 10.24 -8.97
N ARG A 111 -6.84 11.51 -8.85
CA ARG A 111 -8.01 11.88 -8.04
C ARG A 111 -9.33 11.33 -8.57
N ARG A 112 -9.51 11.32 -9.88
CA ARG A 112 -10.69 10.72 -10.52
C ARG A 112 -10.78 9.21 -10.27
N LEU A 113 -9.64 8.54 -10.09
CA LEU A 113 -9.60 7.13 -9.71
C LEU A 113 -9.97 6.90 -8.23
N GLY A 114 -10.10 7.96 -7.44
CA GLY A 114 -10.41 7.87 -6.02
C GLY A 114 -9.19 7.55 -5.14
N VAL A 115 -7.98 7.89 -5.60
CA VAL A 115 -6.75 7.74 -4.81
C VAL A 115 -6.81 8.63 -3.57
N ASP A 116 -6.59 8.03 -2.41
CA ASP A 116 -6.63 8.71 -1.12
C ASP A 116 -5.28 8.73 -0.38
N ALA A 117 -4.25 8.10 -0.94
CA ALA A 117 -2.86 8.23 -0.49
C ALA A 117 -1.87 7.97 -1.64
N VAL A 118 -0.70 8.58 -1.57
CA VAL A 118 0.38 8.43 -2.55
C VAL A 118 1.67 7.99 -1.87
N ALA A 119 2.29 6.94 -2.40
CA ALA A 119 3.65 6.55 -2.08
C ALA A 119 4.56 6.82 -3.29
N ASP A 120 5.38 7.85 -3.20
CA ASP A 120 6.38 8.17 -4.20
C ASP A 120 7.70 7.46 -3.88
N VAL A 121 7.94 6.37 -4.58
CA VAL A 121 9.18 5.59 -4.44
C VAL A 121 10.21 5.94 -5.53
N HIS A 122 10.01 7.06 -6.20
CA HIS A 122 10.88 7.54 -7.26
C HIS A 122 11.71 8.77 -6.86
N ASP A 123 11.09 9.70 -6.16
CA ASP A 123 11.67 10.94 -5.61
C ASP A 123 12.51 11.76 -6.60
N VAL A 124 11.95 12.07 -7.75
CA VAL A 124 12.52 12.99 -8.74
C VAL A 124 11.73 14.29 -8.79
N LEU A 125 12.28 15.35 -9.41
CA LEU A 125 11.63 16.66 -9.47
C LEU A 125 10.19 16.60 -9.99
N ARG A 126 9.93 15.77 -10.99
CA ARG A 126 8.58 15.58 -11.55
C ARG A 126 7.62 14.93 -10.55
N SER A 127 8.08 13.90 -9.83
CA SER A 127 7.23 13.27 -8.82
C SER A 127 6.99 14.20 -7.62
N LYS A 128 7.91 15.11 -7.31
CA LYS A 128 7.70 16.17 -6.31
C LYS A 128 6.58 17.11 -6.71
N ALA A 129 6.49 17.50 -7.99
CA ALA A 129 5.39 18.29 -8.51
C ALA A 129 4.04 17.55 -8.42
N PHE A 130 4.02 16.28 -8.75
CA PHE A 130 2.84 15.44 -8.58
C PHE A 130 2.41 15.35 -7.11
N ARG A 131 3.34 15.09 -6.20
CA ARG A 131 3.04 15.07 -4.75
C ARG A 131 2.48 16.39 -4.25
N LEU A 132 3.08 17.50 -4.69
CA LEU A 132 2.58 18.83 -4.32
C LEU A 132 1.13 19.03 -4.77
N ALA A 133 0.81 18.67 -6.02
CA ALA A 133 -0.54 18.73 -6.53
C ALA A 133 -1.51 17.86 -5.71
N MET A 134 -1.13 16.65 -5.36
CA MET A 134 -1.96 15.75 -4.55
C MET A 134 -2.17 16.32 -3.13
N ARG A 135 -1.12 16.85 -2.50
CA ARG A 135 -1.21 17.49 -1.17
C ARG A 135 -2.12 18.70 -1.15
N LEU A 136 -2.07 19.55 -2.17
CA LEU A 136 -2.96 20.73 -2.29
C LEU A 136 -4.43 20.31 -2.40
N HIS A 137 -4.69 19.10 -2.81
CA HIS A 137 -6.03 18.49 -2.83
C HIS A 137 -6.35 17.64 -1.59
N GLY A 138 -5.54 17.74 -0.54
CA GLY A 138 -5.78 17.04 0.72
C GLY A 138 -5.40 15.56 0.73
N VAL A 139 -4.67 15.07 -0.29
CA VAL A 139 -4.23 13.67 -0.35
C VAL A 139 -2.87 13.52 0.33
N PRO A 140 -2.74 12.69 1.38
CA PRO A 140 -1.48 12.46 2.05
C PRO A 140 -0.47 11.77 1.12
N THR A 141 0.78 12.19 1.21
CA THR A 141 1.86 11.65 0.38
C THR A 141 3.05 11.25 1.23
N ALA A 142 3.58 10.07 0.99
CA ALA A 142 4.86 9.61 1.52
C ALA A 142 5.89 9.47 0.39
N HIS A 143 7.16 9.52 0.71
CA HIS A 143 8.25 9.30 -0.23
C HIS A 143 9.41 8.60 0.48
N ILE A 144 10.28 8.01 -0.32
CA ILE A 144 11.52 7.40 0.16
C ILE A 144 12.62 8.42 -0.05
N ASP A 145 13.29 8.81 1.03
CA ASP A 145 14.54 9.56 0.96
C ASP A 145 15.66 8.64 0.48
N LYS A 146 16.44 9.11 -0.48
CA LYS A 146 17.60 8.41 -1.01
C LYS A 146 18.88 9.04 -0.50
#